data_7f84b57d708bbfa872cbc3497d66ae29
#
_entry.id   7f84b57d708bbfa872cbc3497d66ae29
#
_cell.length_a   1.000
_cell.length_b   1.000
_cell.length_c   1.000
_cell.angle_alpha   90.00
_cell.angle_beta   90.00
_cell.angle_gamma   90.00
#
_symmetry.space_group_name_H-M   'P 1'
#
loop_
_entity.id
_entity.type
_entity.pdbx_description
1 polymer ?
#
loop_
_entity_poly.entity_id
_entity_poly.type
_entity_poly.pdbx_seq_one_letter_code
_entity_poly.pdbx_strand_id
1 'polypeptide(L)'
;NYMMQVTYNTLGELGANIEFTKVPDLTGAKTISVEITNNGSGGADGGLWVGLAFVRDGSTDDKWTWEMSNTKSCWLNDGATATCEFDITEYTDENGNTFPTDLDNIFSVTLMASAVGFSGNVTFDNMVTDNGIIISRFDSNKELFATSEQSAADVKTIQLVKENGESAKINTIKPNWNSALTYSNSSLQFQTNQAGYYKVELIGTNGARMNTLHSGALSAGTHSFDISNIQRGFYIVRVKGKNFQATKPII
;
A
#
# COMPACT_ATOMS: atom_id res chain seq x y z
N ASN A 1 -16.28 17.95 4.65
CA ASN A 1 -15.77 16.62 4.31
C ASN A 1 -14.62 16.74 3.31
N TYR A 2 -13.63 15.90 3.48
CA TYR A 2 -12.58 15.68 2.51
C TYR A 2 -12.70 14.25 1.99
N MET A 3 -12.18 14.01 0.81
CA MET A 3 -12.06 12.71 0.17
C MET A 3 -10.60 12.50 -0.25
N MET A 4 -10.12 11.28 -0.25
CA MET A 4 -8.83 10.98 -0.88
C MET A 4 -9.02 10.93 -2.40
N GLN A 5 -8.27 11.74 -3.12
CA GLN A 5 -8.21 11.68 -4.58
C GLN A 5 -6.87 11.09 -5.01
N VAL A 6 -6.95 10.07 -5.84
CA VAL A 6 -5.81 9.47 -6.52
C VAL A 6 -5.88 9.83 -7.99
N THR A 7 -4.80 10.41 -8.50
CA THR A 7 -4.66 10.66 -9.93
C THR A 7 -3.77 9.59 -10.53
N TYR A 8 -4.33 8.81 -11.44
CA TYR A 8 -3.60 7.81 -12.20
C TYR A 8 -3.10 8.42 -13.52
N ASN A 9 -1.90 8.03 -13.96
CA ASN A 9 -1.44 8.26 -15.33
C ASN A 9 -2.18 7.29 -16.27
N THR A 10 -1.46 6.38 -16.90
CA THR A 10 -2.09 5.31 -17.69
C THR A 10 -1.82 4.00 -16.96
N LEU A 11 -2.87 3.33 -16.48
CA LEU A 11 -2.71 2.05 -15.79
C LEU A 11 -2.25 0.99 -16.78
N GLY A 12 -1.26 0.21 -16.35
CA GLY A 12 -0.79 -0.99 -17.03
C GLY A 12 -1.59 -2.25 -16.61
N GLU A 13 -1.10 -3.41 -17.05
CA GLU A 13 -1.74 -4.72 -16.77
C GLU A 13 -1.80 -5.06 -15.27
N LEU A 14 -0.82 -4.61 -14.51
CA LEU A 14 -0.75 -4.90 -13.07
C LEU A 14 -1.59 -3.96 -12.21
N GLY A 15 -2.13 -2.89 -12.81
CA GLY A 15 -2.86 -1.87 -12.08
C GLY A 15 -1.99 -1.07 -11.10
N ALA A 16 -2.60 -0.45 -10.12
CA ALA A 16 -1.93 0.34 -9.08
C ALA A 16 -2.54 0.08 -7.70
N ASN A 17 -1.68 0.03 -6.70
CA ASN A 17 -2.04 -0.26 -5.31
C ASN A 17 -1.89 1.00 -4.45
N ILE A 18 -2.92 1.28 -3.65
CA ILE A 18 -2.91 2.32 -2.64
C ILE A 18 -2.99 1.66 -1.28
N GLU A 19 -1.93 1.75 -0.52
CA GLU A 19 -1.74 1.06 0.74
C GLU A 19 -2.02 1.98 1.94
N PHE A 20 -2.81 1.49 2.89
CA PHE A 20 -3.12 2.16 4.17
C PHE A 20 -2.43 1.38 5.29
N THR A 21 -1.44 1.99 5.93
CA THR A 21 -0.57 1.33 6.92
C THR A 21 -0.95 1.60 8.37
N LYS A 22 -1.97 2.41 8.62
CA LYS A 22 -2.53 2.64 9.96
C LYS A 22 -3.91 2.03 10.05
N VAL A 23 -3.94 0.71 10.08
CA VAL A 23 -5.17 -0.05 10.19
C VAL A 23 -5.54 -0.21 11.66
N PRO A 24 -6.78 0.11 12.07
CA PRO A 24 -7.27 -0.22 13.40
C PRO A 24 -7.43 -1.73 13.56
N ASP A 25 -7.67 -2.17 14.79
CA ASP A 25 -8.11 -3.54 15.05
C ASP A 25 -9.47 -3.78 14.37
N LEU A 26 -9.52 -4.72 13.43
CA LEU A 26 -10.72 -5.06 12.64
C LEU A 26 -11.47 -6.27 13.19
N THR A 27 -11.16 -6.73 14.41
CA THR A 27 -11.80 -7.89 15.02
C THR A 27 -13.33 -7.83 14.95
N GLY A 28 -13.92 -8.89 14.45
CA GLY A 28 -15.37 -9.03 14.31
C GLY A 28 -15.97 -8.39 13.06
N ALA A 29 -15.20 -7.71 12.24
CA ALA A 29 -15.66 -7.21 10.93
C ALA A 29 -15.90 -8.38 9.96
N LYS A 30 -16.90 -8.23 9.12
CA LYS A 30 -17.23 -9.17 8.04
C LYS A 30 -17.14 -8.53 6.67
N THR A 31 -17.44 -7.24 6.59
CA THR A 31 -17.32 -6.46 5.35
C THR A 31 -16.59 -5.17 5.57
N ILE A 32 -15.93 -4.69 4.53
CA ILE A 32 -15.40 -3.32 4.44
C ILE A 32 -16.11 -2.65 3.27
N SER A 33 -16.66 -1.47 3.51
CA SER A 33 -17.25 -0.62 2.48
C SER A 33 -16.40 0.61 2.24
N VAL A 34 -16.37 1.06 0.98
CA VAL A 34 -15.68 2.28 0.54
C VAL A 34 -16.55 2.99 -0.46
N GLU A 35 -16.76 4.28 -0.28
CA GLU A 35 -17.40 5.12 -1.30
C GLU A 35 -16.37 5.52 -2.35
N ILE A 36 -16.65 5.23 -3.62
CA ILE A 36 -15.71 5.46 -4.72
C ILE A 36 -16.39 6.21 -5.85
N THR A 37 -15.75 7.28 -6.33
CA THR A 37 -16.17 7.99 -7.54
C THR A 37 -15.06 7.89 -8.60
N ASN A 38 -15.40 7.31 -9.74
CA ASN A 38 -14.52 7.22 -10.90
C ASN A 38 -14.69 8.45 -11.80
N ASN A 39 -13.80 9.44 -11.70
CA ASN A 39 -13.74 10.61 -12.56
C ASN A 39 -12.68 10.48 -13.67
N GLY A 40 -12.19 9.28 -13.91
CA GLY A 40 -11.26 8.98 -15.00
C GLY A 40 -11.95 8.37 -16.20
N SER A 41 -11.16 7.91 -17.15
CA SER A 41 -11.64 7.26 -18.37
C SER A 41 -10.54 6.46 -19.07
N GLY A 42 -10.90 5.73 -20.12
CA GLY A 42 -9.94 5.08 -21.02
C GLY A 42 -9.61 3.63 -20.67
N GLY A 43 -10.24 3.05 -19.67
CA GLY A 43 -10.15 1.60 -19.43
C GLY A 43 -10.75 0.81 -20.60
N ALA A 44 -10.20 -0.36 -20.91
CA ALA A 44 -10.57 -1.18 -22.07
C ALA A 44 -12.08 -1.47 -22.14
N ASP A 45 -12.75 -1.56 -20.98
CA ASP A 45 -14.20 -1.86 -20.88
C ASP A 45 -15.03 -0.65 -20.43
N GLY A 46 -14.46 0.57 -20.48
CA GLY A 46 -15.15 1.82 -20.12
C GLY A 46 -15.35 2.00 -18.63
N GLY A 47 -14.40 1.58 -17.82
CA GLY A 47 -14.46 1.69 -16.37
C GLY A 47 -13.21 1.19 -15.66
N LEU A 48 -13.36 1.00 -14.36
CA LEU A 48 -12.29 0.64 -13.45
C LEU A 48 -12.73 -0.48 -12.50
N TRP A 49 -11.90 -1.50 -12.34
CA TRP A 49 -12.00 -2.46 -11.25
C TRP A 49 -11.28 -1.93 -10.01
N VAL A 50 -11.94 -2.02 -8.86
CA VAL A 50 -11.32 -1.77 -7.56
C VAL A 50 -11.45 -3.03 -6.72
N GLY A 51 -10.32 -3.55 -6.27
CA GLY A 51 -10.22 -4.65 -5.32
C GLY A 51 -9.72 -4.16 -3.97
N LEU A 52 -9.88 -4.99 -2.94
CA LEU A 52 -9.33 -4.75 -1.62
C LEU A 52 -8.51 -5.97 -1.20
N ALA A 53 -7.31 -5.73 -0.70
CA ALA A 53 -6.45 -6.76 -0.16
C ALA A 53 -5.97 -6.40 1.24
N PHE A 54 -5.61 -7.41 2.01
CA PHE A 54 -4.90 -7.25 3.27
C PHE A 54 -3.46 -7.68 3.14
N VAL A 55 -2.60 -7.04 3.92
CA VAL A 55 -1.25 -7.52 4.18
C VAL A 55 -1.13 -7.74 5.68
N ARG A 56 -0.74 -8.95 6.06
CA ARG A 56 -0.42 -9.25 7.45
C ARG A 56 1.07 -9.16 7.67
N ASP A 57 1.46 -8.75 8.87
CA ASP A 57 2.78 -9.02 9.38
C ASP A 57 2.80 -10.48 9.87
N GLY A 58 3.32 -11.39 9.03
CA GLY A 58 3.51 -12.77 9.40
C GLY A 58 4.49 -12.87 10.57
N SER A 59 3.96 -12.76 11.78
CA SER A 59 4.72 -12.60 13.02
C SER A 59 5.64 -13.78 13.37
N THR A 60 5.44 -14.95 12.76
CA THR A 60 6.25 -16.14 13.02
C THR A 60 7.26 -16.44 11.92
N ASP A 61 7.03 -16.03 10.68
CA ASP A 61 7.83 -16.46 9.52
C ASP A 61 8.39 -15.32 8.67
N ASP A 62 8.24 -14.05 9.05
CA ASP A 62 8.61 -12.86 8.24
C ASP A 62 7.98 -12.86 6.82
N LYS A 63 6.90 -13.59 6.61
CA LYS A 63 6.23 -13.67 5.33
C LYS A 63 5.16 -12.59 5.24
N TRP A 64 5.25 -11.82 4.20
CA TRP A 64 4.13 -11.03 3.70
C TRP A 64 3.10 -12.00 3.17
N THR A 65 1.96 -12.10 3.83
CA THR A 65 0.81 -12.76 3.25
C THR A 65 -0.05 -11.69 2.61
N TRP A 66 -0.22 -11.82 1.31
CA TRP A 66 -1.16 -11.05 0.55
C TRP A 66 -2.48 -11.82 0.54
N GLU A 67 -3.50 -11.26 1.18
CA GLU A 67 -4.79 -11.90 1.33
C GLU A 67 -5.86 -11.11 0.61
N MET A 68 -6.50 -11.73 -0.35
CA MET A 68 -7.54 -11.11 -1.15
C MET A 68 -8.54 -12.15 -1.64
N SER A 69 -9.73 -11.71 -2.01
CA SER A 69 -10.63 -12.51 -2.82
C SER A 69 -10.48 -12.12 -4.29
N ASN A 70 -10.07 -13.05 -5.13
CA ASN A 70 -9.99 -12.84 -6.58
C ASN A 70 -11.38 -12.65 -7.23
N THR A 71 -12.46 -12.92 -6.48
CA THR A 71 -13.85 -12.85 -6.98
C THR A 71 -14.61 -11.61 -6.52
N LYS A 72 -14.03 -10.82 -5.58
CA LYS A 72 -14.68 -9.67 -4.96
C LYS A 72 -13.97 -8.38 -5.35
N SER A 73 -14.29 -7.89 -6.52
CA SER A 73 -13.92 -6.56 -6.98
C SER A 73 -15.18 -5.77 -7.32
N CYS A 74 -15.07 -4.46 -7.18
CA CYS A 74 -16.12 -3.52 -7.51
C CYS A 74 -15.84 -2.92 -8.88
N TRP A 75 -16.79 -2.99 -9.80
CA TRP A 75 -16.70 -2.36 -11.10
C TRP A 75 -17.35 -0.98 -11.07
N LEU A 76 -16.64 0.04 -11.56
CA LEU A 76 -17.14 1.40 -11.69
C LEU A 76 -16.99 1.86 -13.15
N ASN A 77 -18.10 2.11 -13.81
CA ASN A 77 -18.08 2.77 -15.13
C ASN A 77 -17.47 4.17 -15.03
N ASP A 78 -16.99 4.68 -16.14
CA ASP A 78 -16.52 6.06 -16.24
C ASP A 78 -17.61 7.04 -15.77
N GLY A 79 -17.25 7.94 -14.86
CA GLY A 79 -18.17 8.91 -14.24
C GLY A 79 -19.07 8.35 -13.14
N ALA A 80 -18.98 7.06 -12.80
CA ALA A 80 -19.84 6.44 -11.78
C ALA A 80 -19.36 6.72 -10.36
N THR A 81 -20.34 6.78 -9.45
CA THR A 81 -20.13 6.74 -7.99
C THR A 81 -20.84 5.52 -7.43
N ALA A 82 -20.18 4.77 -6.56
CA ALA A 82 -20.76 3.61 -5.87
C ALA A 82 -20.13 3.42 -4.50
N THR A 83 -20.89 2.80 -3.59
CA THR A 83 -20.33 2.19 -2.38
C THR A 83 -19.94 0.75 -2.72
N CYS A 84 -18.65 0.48 -2.69
CA CYS A 84 -18.12 -0.86 -2.93
C CYS A 84 -18.03 -1.60 -1.61
N GLU A 85 -18.65 -2.78 -1.52
CA GLU A 85 -18.59 -3.67 -0.37
C GLU A 85 -17.70 -4.88 -0.67
N PHE A 86 -16.78 -5.15 0.24
CA PHE A 86 -15.85 -6.27 0.18
C PHE A 86 -16.15 -7.22 1.33
N ASP A 87 -16.69 -8.41 1.02
CA ASP A 87 -16.88 -9.48 1.99
C ASP A 87 -15.53 -10.12 2.32
N ILE A 88 -14.97 -9.75 3.47
CA ILE A 88 -13.66 -10.20 3.90
C ILE A 88 -13.69 -11.61 4.51
N THR A 89 -14.85 -12.18 4.75
CA THR A 89 -14.98 -13.56 5.24
C THR A 89 -14.65 -14.61 4.17
N GLU A 90 -14.68 -14.21 2.90
CA GLU A 90 -14.34 -15.07 1.75
C GLU A 90 -12.89 -14.90 1.28
N TYR A 91 -12.11 -14.09 1.97
CA TYR A 91 -10.71 -13.88 1.62
C TYR A 91 -9.89 -15.13 1.95
N THR A 92 -8.87 -15.38 1.14
CA THR A 92 -7.93 -16.48 1.34
C THR A 92 -6.49 -15.95 1.25
N ASP A 93 -5.59 -16.62 1.94
CA ASP A 93 -4.16 -16.40 1.75
C ASP A 93 -3.68 -16.99 0.41
N GLU A 94 -2.41 -16.77 0.09
CA GLU A 94 -1.77 -17.31 -1.13
C GLU A 94 -1.78 -18.85 -1.23
N ASN A 95 -2.01 -19.54 -0.10
CA ASN A 95 -2.11 -21.00 -0.01
C ASN A 95 -3.55 -21.51 -0.08
N GLY A 96 -4.52 -20.59 -0.21
CA GLY A 96 -5.94 -20.91 -0.27
C GLY A 96 -6.60 -21.18 1.08
N ASN A 97 -5.93 -20.87 2.21
CA ASN A 97 -6.53 -20.98 3.53
C ASN A 97 -7.51 -19.83 3.76
N THR A 98 -8.69 -20.17 4.26
CA THR A 98 -9.74 -19.18 4.52
C THR A 98 -9.28 -18.19 5.59
N PHE A 99 -9.51 -16.94 5.30
CA PHE A 99 -9.25 -15.78 6.13
C PHE A 99 -10.49 -15.42 6.96
N PRO A 100 -10.40 -14.71 8.06
CA PRO A 100 -9.26 -14.45 8.92
C PRO A 100 -9.57 -14.77 10.38
N THR A 101 -8.64 -15.28 11.09
CA THR A 101 -8.72 -15.37 12.55
C THR A 101 -8.09 -14.17 13.26
N ASP A 102 -7.18 -13.43 12.62
CA ASP A 102 -6.32 -12.42 13.26
C ASP A 102 -6.52 -11.02 12.67
N LEU A 103 -7.77 -10.53 12.67
CA LEU A 103 -8.11 -9.17 12.20
C LEU A 103 -7.53 -8.04 13.08
N ASP A 104 -6.99 -8.37 14.24
CA ASP A 104 -6.25 -7.48 15.12
C ASP A 104 -4.80 -7.25 14.65
N ASN A 105 -4.31 -8.07 13.71
CA ASN A 105 -2.91 -8.04 13.24
C ASN A 105 -2.77 -7.69 11.74
N ILE A 106 -3.64 -6.83 11.23
CA ILE A 106 -3.55 -6.35 9.85
C ILE A 106 -2.47 -5.26 9.76
N PHE A 107 -1.44 -5.49 8.95
CA PHE A 107 -0.38 -4.50 8.72
C PHE A 107 -0.85 -3.39 7.79
N SER A 108 -1.52 -3.74 6.70
CA SER A 108 -2.10 -2.77 5.78
C SER A 108 -3.40 -3.27 5.14
N VAL A 109 -4.24 -2.32 4.80
CA VAL A 109 -5.36 -2.50 3.87
C VAL A 109 -4.97 -1.83 2.56
N THR A 110 -5.15 -2.53 1.46
CA THR A 110 -4.73 -2.05 0.13
C THR A 110 -5.92 -2.00 -0.82
N LEU A 111 -6.16 -0.84 -1.40
CA LEU A 111 -7.07 -0.68 -2.53
C LEU A 111 -6.29 -0.85 -3.83
N MET A 112 -6.74 -1.77 -4.66
CA MET A 112 -6.14 -2.08 -5.95
C MET A 112 -7.03 -1.53 -7.07
N ALA A 113 -6.49 -0.66 -7.90
CA ALA A 113 -7.16 -0.15 -9.09
C ALA A 113 -6.60 -0.84 -10.34
N SER A 114 -7.45 -1.42 -11.16
CA SER A 114 -7.02 -2.15 -12.36
C SER A 114 -7.94 -1.87 -13.53
N ALA A 115 -7.38 -1.34 -14.60
CA ALA A 115 -7.97 -1.27 -15.94
C ALA A 115 -6.92 -0.79 -16.94
N VAL A 116 -6.49 -1.65 -17.84
CA VAL A 116 -5.47 -1.29 -18.84
C VAL A 116 -5.90 -0.08 -19.66
N GLY A 117 -5.05 0.95 -19.71
CA GLY A 117 -5.31 2.19 -20.43
C GLY A 117 -6.14 3.22 -19.67
N PHE A 118 -6.62 2.91 -18.47
CA PHE A 118 -7.34 3.88 -17.64
C PHE A 118 -6.42 5.01 -17.17
N SER A 119 -6.93 6.24 -17.17
CA SER A 119 -6.25 7.41 -16.62
C SER A 119 -7.25 8.41 -16.04
N GLY A 120 -6.79 9.22 -15.09
CA GLY A 120 -7.60 10.26 -14.48
C GLY A 120 -7.73 10.15 -12.97
N ASN A 121 -8.78 10.76 -12.41
CA ASN A 121 -8.96 10.86 -10.98
C ASN A 121 -9.97 9.84 -10.47
N VAL A 122 -9.64 9.20 -9.36
CA VAL A 122 -10.58 8.40 -8.57
C VAL A 122 -10.60 8.96 -7.16
N THR A 123 -11.77 9.20 -6.61
CA THR A 123 -11.94 9.63 -5.22
C THR A 123 -12.45 8.49 -4.36
N PHE A 124 -11.93 8.41 -3.15
CA PHE A 124 -12.30 7.44 -2.13
C PHE A 124 -12.73 8.18 -0.86
N ASP A 125 -13.81 7.71 -0.24
CA ASP A 125 -14.33 8.23 1.00
C ASP A 125 -14.91 7.11 1.87
N ASN A 126 -15.10 7.40 3.16
CA ASN A 126 -15.81 6.54 4.11
C ASN A 126 -15.40 5.05 4.07
N MET A 127 -14.12 4.75 4.29
CA MET A 127 -13.67 3.37 4.42
C MET A 127 -14.02 2.86 5.82
N VAL A 128 -15.06 2.04 5.93
CA VAL A 128 -15.62 1.58 7.21
C VAL A 128 -16.00 0.10 7.14
N THR A 129 -16.07 -0.54 8.30
CA THR A 129 -16.53 -1.93 8.44
C THR A 129 -18.03 -1.99 8.78
N ASP A 130 -18.64 -3.17 8.58
CA ASP A 130 -20.05 -3.44 8.94
C ASP A 130 -20.33 -3.28 10.44
N ASN A 131 -19.34 -3.52 11.31
CA ASN A 131 -19.45 -3.31 12.76
C ASN A 131 -19.07 -1.89 13.22
N GLY A 132 -18.88 -0.95 12.28
CA GLY A 132 -18.69 0.47 12.55
C GLY A 132 -17.26 0.91 12.86
N ILE A 133 -16.26 0.05 12.65
CA ILE A 133 -14.86 0.43 12.76
C ILE A 133 -14.50 1.33 11.57
N ILE A 134 -13.94 2.50 11.85
CA ILE A 134 -13.53 3.46 10.83
C ILE A 134 -12.08 3.19 10.47
N ILE A 135 -11.82 2.79 9.24
CA ILE A 135 -10.45 2.67 8.71
C ILE A 135 -9.94 4.03 8.29
N SER A 136 -10.73 4.77 7.51
CA SER A 136 -10.47 6.17 7.20
C SER A 136 -11.75 6.88 6.73
N ARG A 137 -11.96 8.12 7.19
CA ARG A 137 -12.97 9.03 6.64
C ARG A 137 -12.38 10.12 5.77
N PHE A 138 -11.05 10.18 5.71
CA PHE A 138 -10.32 11.21 4.98
C PHE A 138 -10.63 12.66 5.40
N ASP A 139 -11.21 12.87 6.56
CA ASP A 139 -11.65 14.19 7.06
C ASP A 139 -10.50 15.14 7.40
N SER A 140 -9.28 14.64 7.50
CA SER A 140 -8.11 15.45 7.83
C SER A 140 -6.83 14.90 7.21
N ASN A 141 -5.83 15.78 7.05
CA ASN A 141 -4.47 15.40 6.61
C ASN A 141 -3.80 14.37 7.53
N LYS A 142 -4.27 14.24 8.75
CA LYS A 142 -3.73 13.28 9.72
C LYS A 142 -4.19 11.86 9.45
N GLU A 143 -5.25 11.69 8.67
CA GLU A 143 -5.84 10.40 8.31
C GLU A 143 -5.35 9.86 6.98
N LEU A 144 -4.63 10.69 6.20
CA LEU A 144 -4.07 10.24 4.93
C LEU A 144 -2.76 9.50 5.18
N PHE A 145 -2.84 8.18 5.29
CA PHE A 145 -1.69 7.28 5.45
C PHE A 145 -1.45 6.41 4.22
N ALA A 146 -1.98 6.85 3.07
CA ALA A 146 -1.89 6.11 1.83
C ALA A 146 -0.55 6.29 1.15
N THR A 147 0.02 5.20 0.67
CA THR A 147 1.20 5.15 -0.19
C THR A 147 0.89 4.34 -1.44
N SER A 148 1.69 4.50 -2.49
CA SER A 148 1.59 3.66 -3.69
C SER A 148 2.80 2.73 -3.74
N GLU A 149 2.57 1.42 -3.79
CA GLU A 149 3.66 0.43 -3.83
C GLU A 149 4.10 0.05 -5.24
N GLN A 150 3.18 -0.10 -6.18
CA GLN A 150 3.51 -0.55 -7.52
C GLN A 150 3.50 0.60 -8.50
N SER A 151 4.56 0.66 -9.28
CA SER A 151 4.78 1.62 -10.34
C SER A 151 4.40 3.06 -9.95
N ALA A 152 5.33 3.73 -9.28
CA ALA A 152 5.28 5.20 -9.11
C ALA A 152 5.01 5.95 -10.44
N ALA A 153 5.09 5.26 -11.59
CA ALA A 153 4.73 5.73 -12.90
C ALA A 153 3.21 5.82 -13.10
N ASP A 154 2.42 4.93 -12.47
CA ASP A 154 0.98 4.81 -12.69
C ASP A 154 0.17 5.71 -11.75
N VAL A 155 0.71 6.04 -10.58
CA VAL A 155 0.11 6.99 -9.65
C VAL A 155 0.84 8.32 -9.70
N LYS A 156 0.15 9.35 -10.20
CA LYS A 156 0.71 10.70 -10.30
C LYS A 156 0.65 11.45 -8.99
N THR A 157 -0.50 11.42 -8.32
CA THR A 157 -0.71 12.11 -7.04
C THR A 157 -1.72 11.36 -6.17
N ILE A 158 -1.52 11.46 -4.85
CA ILE A 158 -2.51 11.14 -3.83
C ILE A 158 -2.69 12.41 -3.00
N GLN A 159 -3.92 12.90 -2.89
CA GLN A 159 -4.21 14.16 -2.18
C GLN A 159 -5.60 14.12 -1.55
N LEU A 160 -5.83 14.99 -0.56
CA LEU A 160 -7.18 15.24 -0.08
C LEU A 160 -7.82 16.35 -0.91
N VAL A 161 -9.07 16.16 -1.27
CA VAL A 161 -9.90 17.15 -1.92
C VAL A 161 -11.17 17.34 -1.10
N LYS A 162 -11.72 18.54 -1.14
CA LYS A 162 -13.05 18.79 -0.58
C LYS A 162 -14.13 18.24 -1.49
N GLU A 163 -15.30 17.99 -0.94
CA GLU A 163 -16.48 17.53 -1.67
C GLU A 163 -16.86 18.46 -2.85
N ASN A 164 -16.53 19.76 -2.77
CA ASN A 164 -16.72 20.73 -3.85
C ASN A 164 -15.59 20.72 -4.89
N GLY A 165 -14.66 19.78 -4.83
CA GLY A 165 -13.53 19.66 -5.77
C GLY A 165 -12.35 20.58 -5.47
N GLU A 166 -12.41 21.45 -4.47
CA GLU A 166 -11.25 22.24 -4.06
C GLU A 166 -10.20 21.35 -3.41
N SER A 167 -9.01 21.33 -3.99
CA SER A 167 -7.87 20.66 -3.36
C SER A 167 -7.53 21.33 -2.03
N ALA A 168 -7.49 20.54 -0.97
CA ALA A 168 -6.83 21.00 0.23
C ALA A 168 -5.37 21.32 -0.13
N LYS A 169 -4.83 22.43 0.36
CA LYS A 169 -3.39 22.67 0.30
C LYS A 169 -2.71 21.67 1.21
N ILE A 170 -2.45 20.49 0.70
CA ILE A 170 -1.69 19.47 1.39
C ILE A 170 -0.31 19.47 0.76
N ASN A 171 0.71 19.49 1.60
CA ASN A 171 1.99 19.01 1.18
C ASN A 171 1.77 17.58 0.67
N THR A 172 1.85 17.41 -0.63
CA THR A 172 1.82 16.10 -1.27
C THR A 172 2.81 15.25 -0.51
N ILE A 173 2.35 14.27 0.24
CA ILE A 173 3.23 13.23 0.73
C ILE A 173 3.55 12.43 -0.54
N LYS A 174 4.50 12.94 -1.33
CA LYS A 174 5.22 12.08 -2.23
C LYS A 174 5.94 11.13 -1.29
N PRO A 175 5.65 9.83 -1.34
CA PRO A 175 6.52 8.89 -0.67
C PRO A 175 7.88 9.04 -1.34
N ASN A 176 8.77 9.80 -0.73
CA ASN A 176 10.13 9.98 -1.23
C ASN A 176 10.97 8.75 -0.82
N TRP A 177 10.39 7.57 -1.08
CA TRP A 177 10.98 6.28 -0.74
C TRP A 177 12.26 6.01 -1.51
N ASN A 178 12.39 6.57 -2.72
CA ASN A 178 13.58 6.43 -3.53
C ASN A 178 14.80 7.19 -2.99
N SER A 179 14.60 8.19 -2.12
CA SER A 179 15.71 8.94 -1.53
C SER A 179 16.19 8.41 -0.18
N ALA A 180 15.33 7.64 0.52
CA ALA A 180 15.68 7.10 1.84
C ALA A 180 16.61 5.88 1.75
N LEU A 181 16.63 5.18 0.62
CA LEU A 181 17.43 3.98 0.42
C LEU A 181 18.25 4.12 -0.86
N THR A 182 19.56 4.23 -0.74
CA THR A 182 20.48 4.32 -1.87
C THR A 182 21.48 3.19 -1.85
N TYR A 183 21.90 2.72 -3.03
CA TYR A 183 22.91 1.70 -3.20
C TYR A 183 24.03 2.24 -4.09
N SER A 184 25.25 2.09 -3.65
CA SER A 184 26.46 2.50 -4.38
C SER A 184 27.69 1.75 -3.86
N ASN A 185 28.53 1.24 -4.75
CA ASN A 185 29.83 0.64 -4.41
C ASN A 185 29.80 -0.38 -3.26
N SER A 186 28.87 -1.34 -3.30
CA SER A 186 28.71 -2.36 -2.26
C SER A 186 28.29 -1.82 -0.89
N SER A 187 27.80 -0.60 -0.85
CA SER A 187 27.23 0.01 0.35
C SER A 187 25.76 0.34 0.13
N LEU A 188 24.92 -0.08 1.06
CA LEU A 188 23.52 0.29 1.14
C LEU A 188 23.39 1.41 2.17
N GLN A 189 22.85 2.55 1.76
CA GLN A 189 22.59 3.66 2.67
C GLN A 189 21.07 3.80 2.90
N PHE A 190 20.69 3.95 4.14
CA PHE A 190 19.33 4.16 4.59
C PHE A 190 19.24 5.40 5.49
N GLN A 191 18.33 6.30 5.15
CA GLN A 191 18.09 7.51 5.94
C GLN A 191 16.81 7.36 6.76
N THR A 192 16.88 7.57 8.07
CA THR A 192 15.74 7.63 8.96
C THR A 192 15.49 9.04 9.48
N ASN A 193 14.21 9.43 9.61
CA ASN A 193 13.83 10.73 10.18
C ASN A 193 13.52 10.64 11.69
N GLN A 194 13.46 9.44 12.24
CA GLN A 194 13.13 9.19 13.64
C GLN A 194 13.99 8.07 14.20
N ALA A 195 14.36 8.18 15.47
CA ALA A 195 14.97 7.07 16.19
C ALA A 195 13.91 5.97 16.42
N GLY A 196 14.30 4.71 16.25
CA GLY A 196 13.40 3.59 16.39
C GLY A 196 14.07 2.25 16.14
N TYR A 197 13.31 1.17 16.27
CA TYR A 197 13.75 -0.17 15.90
C TYR A 197 13.57 -0.35 14.40
N TYR A 198 14.62 -0.78 13.71
CA TYR A 198 14.61 -1.04 12.27
C TYR A 198 15.20 -2.41 11.97
N LYS A 199 14.63 -3.06 10.97
CA LYS A 199 15.15 -4.29 10.38
C LYS A 199 15.46 -4.04 8.91
N VAL A 200 16.69 -4.35 8.48
CA VAL A 200 17.16 -4.19 7.10
C VAL A 200 17.53 -5.56 6.57
N GLU A 201 16.87 -6.01 5.53
CA GLU A 201 16.98 -7.36 4.99
C GLU A 201 17.23 -7.37 3.49
N LEU A 202 17.90 -8.42 3.01
CA LEU A 202 18.00 -8.77 1.61
C LEU A 202 17.11 -9.96 1.30
N ILE A 203 16.28 -9.78 0.30
CA ILE A 203 15.30 -10.76 -0.19
C ILE A 203 15.72 -11.17 -1.59
N GLY A 204 15.77 -12.46 -1.87
CA GLY A 204 16.02 -13.00 -3.20
C GLY A 204 14.79 -12.86 -4.11
N THR A 205 15.00 -13.08 -5.42
CA THR A 205 13.92 -13.02 -6.43
C THR A 205 12.80 -14.05 -6.21
N ASN A 206 13.07 -15.08 -5.42
CA ASN A 206 12.09 -16.10 -5.02
C ASN A 206 11.33 -15.72 -3.73
N GLY A 207 11.50 -14.47 -3.23
CA GLY A 207 10.89 -14.00 -1.98
C GLY A 207 11.58 -14.50 -0.70
N ALA A 208 12.58 -15.40 -0.81
CA ALA A 208 13.28 -15.90 0.37
C ALA A 208 14.23 -14.83 0.94
N ARG A 209 14.24 -14.71 2.28
CA ARG A 209 15.22 -13.90 2.99
C ARG A 209 16.62 -14.51 2.82
N MET A 210 17.51 -13.75 2.22
CA MET A 210 18.90 -14.16 1.98
C MET A 210 19.83 -13.71 3.11
N ASN A 211 19.61 -12.48 3.64
CA ASN A 211 20.45 -11.95 4.71
C ASN A 211 19.70 -10.86 5.50
N THR A 212 20.03 -10.73 6.79
CA THR A 212 19.63 -9.60 7.63
C THR A 212 20.85 -8.72 7.87
N LEU A 213 20.82 -7.52 7.29
CA LEU A 213 21.93 -6.55 7.39
C LEU A 213 21.91 -5.80 8.72
N HIS A 214 20.71 -5.59 9.27
CA HIS A 214 20.52 -4.94 10.57
C HIS A 214 19.22 -5.39 11.21
N SER A 215 19.23 -5.51 12.53
CA SER A 215 18.03 -5.70 13.35
C SER A 215 18.29 -5.07 14.71
N GLY A 216 17.74 -3.89 14.96
CA GLY A 216 18.00 -3.15 16.20
C GLY A 216 17.58 -1.69 16.14
N ALA A 217 17.91 -0.94 17.20
CA ALA A 217 17.63 0.49 17.27
C ALA A 217 18.59 1.28 16.37
N LEU A 218 18.05 2.23 15.61
CA LEU A 218 18.78 3.26 14.87
C LEU A 218 18.34 4.64 15.36
N SER A 219 19.29 5.57 15.42
CA SER A 219 19.00 6.99 15.63
C SER A 219 18.43 7.63 14.36
N ALA A 220 17.85 8.80 14.45
CA ALA A 220 17.59 9.61 13.25
C ALA A 220 18.90 9.94 12.55
N GLY A 221 18.91 9.85 11.22
CA GLY A 221 20.11 10.10 10.40
C GLY A 221 20.32 9.07 9.30
N THR A 222 21.50 9.12 8.67
CA THR A 222 21.89 8.20 7.60
C THR A 222 22.71 7.05 8.18
N HIS A 223 22.32 5.84 7.82
CA HIS A 223 22.98 4.58 8.20
C HIS A 223 23.51 3.89 6.95
N SER A 224 24.68 3.27 7.08
CA SER A 224 25.33 2.56 5.99
C SER A 224 25.56 1.11 6.36
N PHE A 225 25.24 0.20 5.45
CA PHE A 225 25.39 -1.23 5.62
C PHE A 225 26.28 -1.77 4.50
N ASP A 226 27.32 -2.51 4.89
CA ASP A 226 28.22 -3.15 3.96
C ASP A 226 27.56 -4.40 3.36
N ILE A 227 27.52 -4.46 2.03
CA ILE A 227 27.01 -5.60 1.27
C ILE A 227 28.07 -6.14 0.29
N SER A 228 29.35 -5.81 0.51
CA SER A 228 30.46 -6.30 -0.33
C SER A 228 30.60 -7.83 -0.35
N ASN A 229 30.21 -8.49 0.73
CA ASN A 229 30.26 -9.95 0.88
C ASN A 229 29.05 -10.69 0.30
N ILE A 230 28.11 -9.96 -0.32
CA ILE A 230 26.93 -10.56 -0.90
C ILE A 230 27.25 -10.97 -2.34
N GLN A 231 26.91 -12.20 -2.70
CA GLN A 231 27.10 -12.69 -4.05
C GLN A 231 26.37 -11.77 -5.04
N ARG A 232 27.01 -11.47 -6.18
CA ARG A 232 26.36 -10.66 -7.22
C ARG A 232 25.09 -11.34 -7.69
N GLY A 233 24.03 -10.55 -7.80
CA GLY A 233 22.71 -11.06 -8.17
C GLY A 233 21.63 -10.00 -8.00
N PHE A 234 20.44 -10.37 -8.37
CA PHE A 234 19.26 -9.52 -8.20
C PHE A 234 18.68 -9.73 -6.80
N TYR A 235 18.54 -8.66 -6.02
CA TYR A 235 17.97 -8.70 -4.68
C TYR A 235 16.99 -7.56 -4.49
N ILE A 236 16.08 -7.74 -3.54
CA ILE A 236 15.24 -6.69 -3.01
C ILE A 236 15.75 -6.36 -1.61
N VAL A 237 16.13 -5.12 -1.36
CA VAL A 237 16.36 -4.62 0.00
C VAL A 237 15.02 -4.26 0.61
N ARG A 238 14.74 -4.79 1.78
CA ARG A 238 13.57 -4.45 2.59
C ARG A 238 14.02 -3.80 3.90
N VAL A 239 13.46 -2.64 4.21
CA VAL A 239 13.64 -1.97 5.49
C VAL A 239 12.30 -1.91 6.20
N LYS A 240 12.23 -2.42 7.41
CA LYS A 240 11.04 -2.35 8.30
C LYS A 240 11.36 -1.52 9.53
N GLY A 241 10.43 -0.67 9.96
CA GLY A 241 10.41 0.04 11.25
C GLY A 241 9.00 0.04 11.83
N LYS A 242 8.80 0.57 13.03
CA LYS A 242 7.52 0.52 13.76
C LYS A 242 6.29 0.99 12.93
N ASN A 243 6.48 2.01 12.08
CA ASN A 243 5.43 2.55 11.20
C ASN A 243 6.02 2.86 9.83
N PHE A 244 6.92 2.00 9.35
CA PHE A 244 7.70 2.28 8.15
C PHE A 244 8.14 0.98 7.51
N GLN A 245 7.95 0.90 6.21
CA GLN A 245 8.59 -0.10 5.37
C GLN A 245 9.02 0.55 4.06
N ALA A 246 10.17 0.13 3.55
CA ALA A 246 10.66 0.48 2.23
C ALA A 246 11.26 -0.75 1.56
N THR A 247 11.09 -0.85 0.25
CA THR A 247 11.75 -1.86 -0.57
C THR A 247 12.47 -1.20 -1.73
N LYS A 248 13.61 -1.74 -2.12
CA LYS A 248 14.37 -1.29 -3.29
C LYS A 248 15.07 -2.46 -3.96
N PRO A 249 14.89 -2.64 -5.27
CA PRO A 249 15.70 -3.59 -6.02
C PRO A 249 17.15 -3.10 -6.12
N ILE A 250 18.07 -4.02 -5.98
CA ILE A 250 19.52 -3.82 -6.21
C ILE A 250 20.07 -4.94 -7.08
N ILE A 251 21.14 -4.66 -7.83
CA ILE A 251 21.80 -5.57 -8.75
C ILE A 251 23.24 -5.76 -8.35
#